data_d0a61b4b1aef9d7213623d5a88fde7c2
#
_entry.id   d0a61b4b1aef9d7213623d5a88fde7c2
#
_cell.length_a   1.000
_cell.length_b   1.000
_cell.length_c   1.000
_cell.angle_alpha   90.00
_cell.angle_beta   90.00
_cell.angle_gamma   90.00
#
_symmetry.space_group_name_H-M   'P 1'
#
loop_
_entity.id
_entity.type
_entity.pdbx_description
1 polymer ?
#
loop_
_entity_poly.entity_id
_entity_poly.type
_entity_poly.pdbx_seq_one_letter_code
_entity_poly.pdbx_strand_id
1 'polypeptide(L)'
;MTAEPDFVSHQTHDARRFYLNLQPQDKQPLSLVCGGVERMNDDYVVERADFPYFAIEWVSEGRGILTMGGREHELALGSLFAYGPGIPHRIVNVPQENMRKFYLDLAGTDAADWLNRLGLLKGRPVTVGRPHELVELWNLIDREARDVAEHSHAMCEMLVRVLLRKIQQRMVSSRTGESSEAFQTFEIARSLIEQRFLEFRSVEEVASEIGFSPIYLSRLFKRFAGSGAYRYLLRLRMNYAAELILERGLKVSAAAERLRYADAFQFSRAFKRIYGVPPSFLSKNFSASGRR
;
A
#
# COMPACT_ATOMS: atom_id res chain seq x y z
N MET A 1 13.66 -29.10 12.96
CA MET A 1 12.51 -28.40 12.34
C MET A 1 11.53 -28.13 13.46
N THR A 2 11.41 -26.91 13.93
CA THR A 2 10.36 -26.52 14.88
C THR A 2 9.01 -26.66 14.17
N ALA A 3 8.03 -27.35 14.78
CA ALA A 3 6.68 -27.44 14.25
C ALA A 3 6.09 -26.03 14.07
N GLU A 4 5.36 -25.80 12.98
CA GLU A 4 4.63 -24.54 12.80
C GLU A 4 3.61 -24.38 13.93
N PRO A 5 3.39 -23.12 14.41
CA PRO A 5 2.42 -22.86 15.46
C PRO A 5 0.99 -23.24 15.03
N ASP A 6 0.20 -23.76 15.94
CA ASP A 6 -1.19 -24.23 15.68
C ASP A 6 -2.14 -23.13 15.18
N PHE A 7 -1.77 -21.86 15.36
CA PHE A 7 -2.59 -20.74 14.90
C PHE A 7 -2.34 -20.36 13.42
N VAL A 8 -1.40 -21.02 12.74
CA VAL A 8 -1.10 -20.76 11.31
C VAL A 8 -2.01 -21.64 10.44
N SER A 9 -2.60 -21.06 9.41
CA SER A 9 -3.44 -21.81 8.47
C SER A 9 -2.58 -22.63 7.50
N HIS A 10 -2.92 -23.90 7.31
CA HIS A 10 -2.30 -24.79 6.32
C HIS A 10 -3.02 -24.79 4.96
N GLN A 11 -4.16 -24.11 4.83
CA GLN A 11 -4.97 -24.04 3.60
C GLN A 11 -4.41 -22.99 2.63
N THR A 12 -3.12 -23.08 2.35
CA THR A 12 -2.40 -22.16 1.46
C THR A 12 -1.55 -22.95 0.47
N HIS A 13 -1.50 -22.55 -0.79
CA HIS A 13 -0.63 -23.18 -1.80
C HIS A 13 0.64 -22.40 -2.10
N ASP A 14 0.73 -21.16 -1.64
CA ASP A 14 1.94 -20.33 -1.71
C ASP A 14 2.00 -19.47 -0.45
N ALA A 15 3.00 -19.72 0.39
CA ALA A 15 3.15 -19.03 1.65
C ALA A 15 4.62 -18.72 1.95
N ARG A 16 4.89 -17.47 2.30
CA ARG A 16 6.19 -17.04 2.82
C ARG A 16 5.97 -16.44 4.21
N ARG A 17 6.37 -17.17 5.25
CA ARG A 17 6.17 -16.83 6.66
C ARG A 17 7.49 -16.54 7.34
N PHE A 18 7.47 -15.70 8.35
CA PHE A 18 8.56 -15.54 9.31
C PHE A 18 8.03 -15.59 10.75
N TYR A 19 8.86 -16.03 11.65
CA TYR A 19 8.58 -16.14 13.08
C TYR A 19 9.69 -15.40 13.81
N LEU A 20 9.36 -14.34 14.55
CA LEU A 20 10.34 -13.49 15.21
C LEU A 20 10.35 -13.68 16.72
N ASN A 21 9.16 -13.60 17.36
CA ASN A 21 9.00 -13.70 18.80
C ASN A 21 7.72 -14.45 19.17
N LEU A 22 7.75 -15.77 19.21
CA LEU A 22 6.57 -16.60 19.51
C LEU A 22 6.17 -16.61 20.99
N GLN A 23 6.98 -16.04 21.88
CA GLN A 23 6.72 -15.91 23.32
C GLN A 23 6.98 -14.47 23.75
N PRO A 24 6.18 -13.49 23.27
CA PRO A 24 6.36 -12.10 23.66
C PRO A 24 6.13 -11.92 25.15
N GLN A 25 6.94 -11.06 25.78
CA GLN A 25 6.79 -10.73 27.21
C GLN A 25 5.58 -9.81 27.39
N ASP A 26 4.75 -10.06 28.40
CA ASP A 26 3.51 -9.32 28.68
C ASP A 26 3.69 -7.81 28.88
N LYS A 27 4.89 -7.36 29.21
CA LYS A 27 5.18 -5.95 29.51
C LYS A 27 5.80 -5.16 28.34
N GLN A 28 5.98 -5.78 27.18
CA GLN A 28 6.51 -5.04 26.03
C GLN A 28 5.42 -4.13 25.45
N PRO A 29 5.74 -2.86 25.11
CA PRO A 29 4.76 -1.97 24.50
C PRO A 29 4.23 -2.47 23.16
N LEU A 30 5.14 -2.95 22.29
CA LEU A 30 4.83 -3.54 20.99
C LEU A 30 5.85 -4.63 20.68
N SER A 31 5.39 -5.78 20.28
CA SER A 31 6.24 -6.87 19.78
C SER A 31 5.65 -7.45 18.49
N LEU A 32 6.50 -7.66 17.49
CA LEU A 32 6.15 -8.41 16.30
C LEU A 32 6.36 -9.91 16.60
N VAL A 33 5.28 -10.67 16.54
CA VAL A 33 5.27 -12.11 16.82
C VAL A 33 5.71 -12.90 15.60
N CYS A 34 4.96 -12.74 14.53
CA CYS A 34 5.22 -13.37 13.23
C CYS A 34 4.49 -12.59 12.14
N GLY A 35 4.66 -13.03 10.91
CA GLY A 35 3.95 -12.46 9.77
C GLY A 35 4.29 -13.17 8.48
N GLY A 36 3.72 -12.68 7.39
CA GLY A 36 4.00 -13.25 6.08
C GLY A 36 3.07 -12.78 4.99
N VAL A 37 3.21 -13.43 3.85
CA VAL A 37 2.31 -13.33 2.71
C VAL A 37 1.89 -14.73 2.31
N GLU A 38 0.60 -14.89 2.03
CA GLU A 38 -0.01 -16.18 1.74
C GLU A 38 -1.02 -16.05 0.61
N ARG A 39 -1.05 -17.03 -0.28
CA ARG A 39 -2.13 -17.24 -1.23
C ARG A 39 -2.96 -18.43 -0.76
N MET A 40 -4.25 -18.18 -0.58
CA MET A 40 -5.19 -19.16 -0.03
C MET A 40 -5.58 -20.20 -1.08
N ASN A 41 -5.90 -21.43 -0.62
CA ASN A 41 -6.54 -22.46 -1.44
C ASN A 41 -8.02 -22.14 -1.66
N ASP A 42 -8.65 -22.81 -2.63
CA ASP A 42 -10.09 -22.65 -2.93
C ASP A 42 -11.00 -22.96 -1.74
N ASP A 43 -10.62 -23.94 -0.92
CA ASP A 43 -11.32 -24.41 0.25
C ASP A 43 -10.97 -23.65 1.55
N TYR A 44 -10.30 -22.52 1.43
CA TYR A 44 -9.84 -21.74 2.59
C TYR A 44 -11.00 -21.29 3.47
N VAL A 45 -10.96 -21.79 4.70
CA VAL A 45 -11.86 -21.42 5.80
C VAL A 45 -11.05 -21.30 7.09
N VAL A 46 -11.04 -20.13 7.68
CA VAL A 46 -10.56 -19.91 9.05
C VAL A 46 -11.75 -19.49 9.89
N GLU A 47 -12.01 -20.21 10.97
CA GLU A 47 -13.04 -19.85 11.95
C GLU A 47 -12.43 -19.98 13.34
N ARG A 48 -12.43 -18.88 14.08
CA ARG A 48 -11.81 -18.80 15.42
C ARG A 48 -12.71 -18.04 16.37
N ALA A 49 -12.93 -18.62 17.55
CA ALA A 49 -13.63 -17.95 18.66
C ALA A 49 -12.70 -16.95 19.36
N ASP A 50 -11.40 -17.23 19.35
CA ASP A 50 -10.36 -16.43 19.99
C ASP A 50 -9.04 -16.53 19.22
N PHE A 51 -8.17 -15.53 19.41
CA PHE A 51 -6.83 -15.49 18.83
C PHE A 51 -5.86 -14.83 19.81
N PRO A 52 -4.71 -15.43 20.12
CA PRO A 52 -3.86 -14.96 21.24
C PRO A 52 -3.14 -13.64 20.98
N TYR A 53 -3.04 -13.20 19.74
CA TYR A 53 -2.34 -11.99 19.33
C TYR A 53 -3.28 -11.03 18.61
N PHE A 54 -2.80 -9.81 18.37
CA PHE A 54 -3.48 -8.86 17.49
C PHE A 54 -3.01 -9.05 16.05
N ALA A 55 -3.84 -9.64 15.21
CA ALA A 55 -3.57 -9.80 13.80
C ALA A 55 -4.02 -8.59 12.98
N ILE A 56 -3.18 -8.17 12.05
CA ILE A 56 -3.53 -7.24 10.98
C ILE A 56 -3.39 -7.99 9.67
N GLU A 57 -4.48 -8.05 8.91
CA GLU A 57 -4.48 -8.69 7.60
C GLU A 57 -4.88 -7.71 6.49
N TRP A 58 -4.20 -7.80 5.37
CA TRP A 58 -4.45 -6.97 4.22
C TRP A 58 -4.54 -7.79 2.94
N VAL A 59 -5.64 -7.63 2.19
CA VAL A 59 -5.90 -8.34 0.93
C VAL A 59 -5.23 -7.59 -0.22
N SER A 60 -4.32 -8.25 -0.92
CA SER A 60 -3.59 -7.73 -2.09
C SER A 60 -4.13 -8.21 -3.42
N GLU A 61 -4.81 -9.35 -3.45
CA GLU A 61 -5.41 -9.96 -4.64
C GLU A 61 -6.60 -10.83 -4.22
N GLY A 62 -7.49 -11.10 -5.16
CA GLY A 62 -8.63 -11.99 -4.97
C GLY A 62 -9.76 -11.38 -4.13
N ARG A 63 -10.73 -12.24 -3.76
CA ARG A 63 -11.90 -11.84 -2.99
C ARG A 63 -12.23 -12.88 -1.92
N GLY A 64 -12.84 -12.41 -0.83
CA GLY A 64 -13.27 -13.26 0.27
C GLY A 64 -14.42 -12.63 1.06
N ILE A 65 -14.85 -13.33 2.08
CA ILE A 65 -15.86 -12.88 3.03
C ILE A 65 -15.27 -12.97 4.44
N LEU A 66 -15.36 -11.89 5.18
CA LEU A 66 -15.05 -11.81 6.60
C LEU A 66 -16.35 -11.72 7.39
N THR A 67 -16.61 -12.69 8.26
CA THR A 67 -17.68 -12.61 9.26
C THR A 67 -17.05 -12.17 10.58
N MET A 68 -17.43 -10.99 11.07
CA MET A 68 -16.93 -10.43 12.32
C MET A 68 -17.94 -9.44 12.90
N GLY A 69 -18.06 -9.37 14.22
CA GLY A 69 -19.08 -8.53 14.88
C GLY A 69 -20.52 -8.88 14.51
N GLY A 70 -20.81 -10.14 14.17
CA GLY A 70 -22.13 -10.63 13.77
C GLY A 70 -22.56 -10.20 12.36
N ARG A 71 -21.64 -9.74 11.52
CA ARG A 71 -21.91 -9.26 10.15
C ARG A 71 -20.90 -9.83 9.16
N GLU A 72 -21.37 -10.02 7.93
CA GLU A 72 -20.52 -10.36 6.80
C GLU A 72 -20.04 -9.11 6.08
N HIS A 73 -18.78 -9.14 5.68
CA HIS A 73 -18.11 -8.08 4.96
C HIS A 73 -17.36 -8.68 3.77
N GLU A 74 -17.55 -8.11 2.59
CA GLU A 74 -16.74 -8.48 1.43
C GLU A 74 -15.29 -8.00 1.62
N LEU A 75 -14.36 -8.88 1.30
CA LEU A 75 -12.94 -8.60 1.20
C LEU A 75 -12.52 -8.57 -0.26
N ALA A 76 -11.76 -7.55 -0.63
CA ALA A 76 -11.20 -7.37 -1.97
C ALA A 76 -9.86 -6.63 -1.89
N LEU A 77 -9.23 -6.37 -3.03
CA LEU A 77 -8.01 -5.57 -3.11
C LEU A 77 -8.10 -4.29 -2.25
N GLY A 78 -7.16 -4.11 -1.35
CA GLY A 78 -7.08 -2.97 -0.44
C GLY A 78 -7.86 -3.14 0.86
N SER A 79 -8.64 -4.22 1.03
CA SER A 79 -9.31 -4.52 2.31
C SER A 79 -8.27 -4.81 3.38
N LEU A 80 -8.34 -4.05 4.48
CA LEU A 80 -7.52 -4.22 5.67
C LEU A 80 -8.45 -4.43 6.87
N PHE A 81 -8.17 -5.44 7.67
CA PHE A 81 -8.91 -5.74 8.88
C PHE A 81 -7.98 -6.24 9.98
N ALA A 82 -8.48 -6.22 11.20
CA ALA A 82 -7.75 -6.73 12.35
C ALA A 82 -8.69 -7.44 13.32
N TYR A 83 -8.14 -8.38 14.03
CA TYR A 83 -8.79 -9.09 15.13
C TYR A 83 -7.76 -9.37 16.24
N GLY A 84 -8.22 -9.90 17.35
CA GLY A 84 -7.34 -10.19 18.49
C GLY A 84 -8.06 -10.96 19.57
N PRO A 85 -7.53 -10.96 20.80
CA PRO A 85 -8.13 -11.66 21.93
C PRO A 85 -9.59 -11.29 22.13
N GLY A 86 -10.46 -12.31 22.26
CA GLY A 86 -11.89 -12.14 22.46
C GLY A 86 -12.69 -11.67 21.25
N ILE A 87 -12.11 -11.67 20.03
CA ILE A 87 -12.82 -11.25 18.81
C ILE A 87 -13.07 -12.46 17.89
N PRO A 88 -14.26 -13.06 17.93
CA PRO A 88 -14.62 -14.14 17.02
C PRO A 88 -14.64 -13.66 15.57
N HIS A 89 -14.08 -14.48 14.69
CA HIS A 89 -14.04 -14.16 13.27
C HIS A 89 -14.05 -15.41 12.39
N ARG A 90 -14.59 -15.27 11.19
CA ARG A 90 -14.55 -16.29 10.15
C ARG A 90 -14.12 -15.63 8.82
N ILE A 91 -13.17 -16.25 8.11
CA ILE A 91 -12.64 -15.77 6.84
C ILE A 91 -12.73 -16.89 5.82
N VAL A 92 -13.32 -16.63 4.66
CA VAL A 92 -13.43 -17.59 3.56
C VAL A 92 -13.07 -16.94 2.24
N ASN A 93 -12.54 -17.72 1.28
CA ASN A 93 -12.40 -17.29 -0.10
C ASN A 93 -13.75 -17.26 -0.82
N VAL A 94 -13.85 -16.38 -1.83
CA VAL A 94 -14.80 -16.58 -2.93
C VAL A 94 -14.19 -17.62 -3.87
N PRO A 95 -14.93 -18.68 -4.26
CA PRO A 95 -14.40 -19.72 -5.12
C PRO A 95 -13.84 -19.14 -6.43
N GLN A 96 -12.67 -19.65 -6.85
CA GLN A 96 -11.91 -19.21 -8.05
C GLN A 96 -11.34 -17.79 -7.99
N GLU A 97 -11.55 -17.06 -6.90
CA GLU A 97 -10.99 -15.73 -6.67
C GLU A 97 -10.08 -15.73 -5.43
N ASN A 98 -9.14 -16.67 -5.36
CA ASN A 98 -8.31 -16.93 -4.19
C ASN A 98 -7.57 -15.70 -3.69
N MET A 99 -7.80 -15.35 -2.43
CA MET A 99 -7.15 -14.21 -1.81
C MET A 99 -5.64 -14.45 -1.70
N ARG A 100 -4.90 -13.36 -1.92
CA ARG A 100 -3.54 -13.21 -1.45
C ARG A 100 -3.53 -12.18 -0.35
N LYS A 101 -3.06 -12.57 0.84
CA LYS A 101 -3.05 -11.73 2.02
C LYS A 101 -1.64 -11.52 2.55
N PHE A 102 -1.39 -10.34 3.04
CA PHE A 102 -0.29 -10.03 3.93
C PHE A 102 -0.82 -9.98 5.37
N TYR A 103 -0.05 -10.49 6.32
CA TYR A 103 -0.45 -10.44 7.72
C TYR A 103 0.74 -10.17 8.65
N LEU A 104 0.46 -9.58 9.79
CA LEU A 104 1.36 -9.42 10.93
C LEU A 104 0.59 -9.72 12.20
N ASP A 105 1.18 -10.55 13.06
CA ASP A 105 0.68 -10.81 14.41
C ASP A 105 1.52 -10.01 15.41
N LEU A 106 0.83 -9.20 16.20
CA LEU A 106 1.42 -8.24 17.13
C LEU A 106 1.00 -8.58 18.56
N ALA A 107 1.86 -8.29 19.51
CA ALA A 107 1.59 -8.38 20.94
C ALA A 107 1.96 -7.06 21.64
N GLY A 108 1.49 -6.92 22.88
CA GLY A 108 1.79 -5.76 23.71
C GLY A 108 0.67 -4.73 23.81
N THR A 109 0.79 -3.84 24.79
CA THR A 109 -0.27 -2.85 25.11
C THR A 109 -0.49 -1.84 23.99
N ASP A 110 0.59 -1.42 23.32
CA ASP A 110 0.50 -0.47 22.20
C ASP A 110 -0.20 -1.09 20.97
N ALA A 111 -0.17 -2.42 20.79
CA ALA A 111 -0.81 -3.07 19.65
C ALA A 111 -2.33 -2.83 19.67
N ALA A 112 -2.99 -3.12 20.80
CA ALA A 112 -4.41 -2.85 20.98
C ALA A 112 -4.77 -1.37 20.79
N ASP A 113 -3.98 -0.49 21.38
CA ASP A 113 -4.18 0.96 21.29
C ASP A 113 -4.09 1.48 19.85
N TRP A 114 -3.09 1.02 19.09
CA TRP A 114 -2.94 1.39 17.68
C TRP A 114 -4.13 0.93 16.86
N LEU A 115 -4.54 -0.34 16.99
CA LEU A 115 -5.65 -0.89 16.22
C LEU A 115 -6.98 -0.23 16.57
N ASN A 116 -7.18 0.12 17.87
CA ASN A 116 -8.35 0.89 18.31
C ASN A 116 -8.37 2.30 17.71
N ARG A 117 -7.24 3.02 17.72
CA ARG A 117 -7.12 4.36 17.10
C ARG A 117 -7.39 4.33 15.59
N LEU A 118 -6.96 3.28 14.92
CA LEU A 118 -7.26 3.03 13.50
C LEU A 118 -8.71 2.58 13.28
N GLY A 119 -9.45 2.24 14.33
CA GLY A 119 -10.82 1.75 14.24
C GLY A 119 -10.92 0.33 13.65
N LEU A 120 -9.83 -0.43 13.63
CA LEU A 120 -9.76 -1.77 13.04
C LEU A 120 -10.39 -2.85 13.93
N LEU A 121 -10.44 -2.65 15.25
CA LEU A 121 -11.09 -3.58 16.18
C LEU A 121 -12.61 -3.35 16.29
N LYS A 122 -13.21 -2.55 15.41
CA LYS A 122 -14.66 -2.28 15.38
C LYS A 122 -15.47 -3.33 14.62
N GLY A 123 -14.91 -4.49 14.33
CA GLY A 123 -15.61 -5.60 13.68
C GLY A 123 -15.92 -5.36 12.19
N ARG A 124 -15.16 -4.54 11.51
CA ARG A 124 -15.32 -4.29 10.06
C ARG A 124 -14.00 -3.98 9.38
N PRO A 125 -13.84 -4.37 8.10
CA PRO A 125 -12.67 -3.99 7.32
C PRO A 125 -12.71 -2.49 6.95
N VAL A 126 -11.54 -1.97 6.65
CA VAL A 126 -11.35 -0.64 6.06
C VAL A 126 -10.62 -0.79 4.72
N THR A 127 -10.74 0.20 3.84
CA THR A 127 -9.98 0.19 2.58
C THR A 127 -8.74 1.06 2.73
N VAL A 128 -7.59 0.54 2.28
CA VAL A 128 -6.31 1.26 2.29
C VAL A 128 -5.81 1.44 0.87
N GLY A 129 -5.52 2.67 0.49
CA GLY A 129 -4.96 3.02 -0.81
C GLY A 129 -3.44 2.84 -0.88
N ARG A 130 -2.90 2.89 -2.09
CA ARG A 130 -1.47 2.73 -2.41
C ARG A 130 -0.88 1.40 -1.91
N PRO A 131 -1.39 0.30 -2.39
CA PRO A 131 -0.99 -1.04 -1.95
C PRO A 131 0.53 -1.28 -2.08
N HIS A 132 1.19 -0.74 -3.09
CA HIS A 132 2.64 -0.90 -3.27
C HIS A 132 3.46 -0.35 -2.10
N GLU A 133 3.09 0.81 -1.51
CA GLU A 133 3.78 1.35 -0.33
C GLU A 133 3.68 0.40 0.87
N LEU A 134 2.56 -0.29 1.02
CA LEU A 134 2.37 -1.28 2.08
C LEU A 134 3.16 -2.56 1.78
N VAL A 135 3.15 -3.04 0.54
CA VAL A 135 3.94 -4.21 0.10
C VAL A 135 5.43 -3.99 0.35
N GLU A 136 5.95 -2.82 0.01
CA GLU A 136 7.37 -2.48 0.25
C GLU A 136 7.73 -2.54 1.72
N LEU A 137 6.89 -1.96 2.60
CA LEU A 137 7.10 -2.01 4.05
C LEU A 137 6.97 -3.43 4.60
N TRP A 138 5.98 -4.23 4.16
CA TRP A 138 5.86 -5.63 4.56
C TRP A 138 7.07 -6.45 4.13
N ASN A 139 7.53 -6.27 2.89
CA ASN A 139 8.73 -6.96 2.41
C ASN A 139 9.99 -6.53 3.16
N LEU A 140 10.08 -5.29 3.61
CA LEU A 140 11.17 -4.82 4.45
C LEU A 140 11.13 -5.47 5.83
N ILE A 141 9.95 -5.54 6.46
CA ILE A 141 9.74 -6.24 7.73
C ILE A 141 10.08 -7.73 7.59
N ASP A 142 9.62 -8.40 6.52
CA ASP A 142 9.91 -9.82 6.26
C ASP A 142 11.42 -10.08 6.13
N ARG A 143 12.16 -9.22 5.43
CA ARG A 143 13.62 -9.35 5.32
C ARG A 143 14.31 -9.15 6.66
N GLU A 144 13.94 -8.10 7.38
CA GLU A 144 14.53 -7.78 8.68
C GLU A 144 14.25 -8.86 9.73
N ALA A 145 13.01 -9.40 9.73
CA ALA A 145 12.61 -10.46 10.65
C ALA A 145 13.33 -11.81 10.40
N ARG A 146 13.88 -12.02 9.21
CA ARG A 146 14.67 -13.21 8.86
C ARG A 146 16.16 -13.01 9.12
N ASP A 147 16.58 -11.77 9.30
CA ASP A 147 17.97 -11.48 9.65
C ASP A 147 18.22 -11.81 11.13
N VAL A 148 19.32 -12.48 11.42
CA VAL A 148 19.71 -12.89 12.80
C VAL A 148 20.66 -11.84 13.40
N ALA A 149 20.41 -10.55 13.13
CA ALA A 149 21.20 -9.46 13.67
C ALA A 149 20.72 -9.06 15.08
N GLU A 150 21.63 -8.55 15.90
CA GLU A 150 21.38 -8.13 17.29
C GLU A 150 20.19 -7.16 17.43
N HIS A 151 19.96 -6.32 16.41
CA HIS A 151 18.96 -5.27 16.46
C HIS A 151 17.68 -5.58 15.66
N SER A 152 17.56 -6.77 15.04
CA SER A 152 16.43 -7.10 14.15
C SER A 152 15.06 -6.98 14.81
N HIS A 153 14.93 -7.38 16.08
CA HIS A 153 13.68 -7.19 16.83
C HIS A 153 13.28 -5.71 16.95
N ALA A 154 14.21 -4.85 17.37
CA ALA A 154 13.95 -3.42 17.51
C ALA A 154 13.67 -2.76 16.17
N MET A 155 14.38 -3.16 15.11
CA MET A 155 14.13 -2.67 13.74
C MET A 155 12.74 -3.06 13.26
N CYS A 156 12.33 -4.31 13.45
CA CYS A 156 10.99 -4.78 13.10
C CYS A 156 9.89 -3.98 13.83
N GLU A 157 10.04 -3.72 15.13
CA GLU A 157 9.09 -2.90 15.89
C GLU A 157 8.97 -1.48 15.35
N MET A 158 10.10 -0.83 14.99
CA MET A 158 10.09 0.49 14.37
C MET A 158 9.39 0.45 12.99
N LEU A 159 9.67 -0.54 12.16
CA LEU A 159 9.04 -0.72 10.86
C LEU A 159 7.53 -0.96 10.97
N VAL A 160 7.08 -1.73 11.95
CA VAL A 160 5.66 -1.92 12.26
C VAL A 160 5.02 -0.58 12.62
N ARG A 161 5.65 0.25 13.44
CA ARG A 161 5.14 1.61 13.77
C ARG A 161 5.04 2.50 12.53
N VAL A 162 6.02 2.42 11.62
CA VAL A 162 5.97 3.12 10.32
C VAL A 162 4.81 2.61 9.47
N LEU A 163 4.62 1.29 9.39
CA LEU A 163 3.50 0.66 8.66
C LEU A 163 2.14 1.13 9.20
N LEU A 164 1.93 1.13 10.52
CA LEU A 164 0.70 1.59 11.15
C LEU A 164 0.41 3.07 10.84
N ARG A 165 1.44 3.92 10.82
CA ARG A 165 1.32 5.32 10.39
C ARG A 165 0.97 5.44 8.91
N LYS A 166 1.57 4.61 8.04
CA LYS A 166 1.22 4.58 6.61
C LYS A 166 -0.22 4.13 6.40
N ILE A 167 -0.67 3.09 7.11
CA ILE A 167 -2.07 2.65 7.10
C ILE A 167 -2.98 3.83 7.46
N GLN A 168 -2.71 4.53 8.56
CA GLN A 168 -3.49 5.69 8.98
C GLN A 168 -3.58 6.77 7.90
N GLN A 169 -2.47 7.06 7.21
CA GLN A 169 -2.43 8.05 6.13
C GLN A 169 -3.17 7.61 4.86
N ARG A 170 -3.30 6.30 4.64
CA ARG A 170 -3.85 5.71 3.43
C ARG A 170 -5.25 5.12 3.61
N MET A 171 -5.77 5.11 4.84
CA MET A 171 -7.16 4.73 5.07
C MET A 171 -8.10 5.65 4.30
N VAL A 172 -8.96 5.03 3.52
CA VAL A 172 -10.00 5.73 2.77
C VAL A 172 -11.21 5.89 3.67
N SER A 173 -11.68 7.13 3.86
CA SER A 173 -12.92 7.38 4.60
C SER A 173 -14.08 6.67 3.90
N SER A 174 -14.52 5.55 4.46
CA SER A 174 -15.67 4.79 3.97
C SER A 174 -16.96 5.56 4.27
N ARG A 175 -17.30 6.50 3.39
CA ARG A 175 -18.69 6.98 3.29
C ARG A 175 -19.28 6.26 2.08
N THR A 176 -20.12 5.24 2.33
CA THR A 176 -20.92 4.46 1.38
C THR A 176 -20.28 3.22 0.75
N GLY A 177 -21.09 2.13 0.65
CA GLY A 177 -20.74 0.78 0.16
C GLY A 177 -20.38 0.62 -1.33
N GLU A 178 -20.10 1.71 -2.05
CA GLU A 178 -19.60 1.71 -3.44
C GLU A 178 -18.07 1.58 -3.54
N SER A 179 -17.39 1.15 -2.46
CA SER A 179 -15.96 1.42 -2.33
C SER A 179 -15.05 0.44 -3.05
N SER A 180 -15.42 -0.83 -3.24
CA SER A 180 -14.50 -1.84 -3.76
C SER A 180 -14.25 -1.67 -5.26
N GLU A 181 -15.28 -1.58 -6.08
CA GLU A 181 -15.15 -1.43 -7.54
C GLU A 181 -14.52 -0.09 -7.95
N ALA A 182 -14.96 0.99 -7.31
CA ALA A 182 -14.40 2.32 -7.54
C ALA A 182 -12.91 2.38 -7.14
N PHE A 183 -12.52 1.69 -6.07
CA PHE A 183 -11.13 1.59 -5.66
C PHE A 183 -10.32 0.72 -6.63
N GLN A 184 -10.85 -0.42 -7.08
CA GLN A 184 -10.20 -1.25 -8.09
C GLN A 184 -9.97 -0.48 -9.40
N THR A 185 -10.99 0.25 -9.89
CA THR A 185 -10.86 1.12 -11.06
C THR A 185 -9.76 2.18 -10.87
N PHE A 186 -9.70 2.80 -9.68
CA PHE A 186 -8.64 3.74 -9.35
C PHE A 186 -7.25 3.08 -9.40
N GLU A 187 -7.07 1.89 -8.82
CA GLU A 187 -5.78 1.18 -8.78
C GLU A 187 -5.34 0.74 -10.18
N ILE A 188 -6.26 0.28 -11.04
CA ILE A 188 -5.98 -0.04 -12.44
C ILE A 188 -5.46 1.22 -13.17
N ALA A 189 -6.19 2.33 -13.05
CA ALA A 189 -5.81 3.58 -13.69
C ALA A 189 -4.47 4.13 -13.16
N ARG A 190 -4.24 4.03 -11.86
CA ARG A 190 -3.01 4.46 -11.22
C ARG A 190 -1.81 3.63 -11.71
N SER A 191 -1.94 2.30 -11.70
CA SER A 191 -0.91 1.39 -12.18
C SER A 191 -0.56 1.66 -13.65
N LEU A 192 -1.57 1.85 -14.48
CA LEU A 192 -1.40 2.19 -15.90
C LEU A 192 -0.63 3.50 -16.06
N ILE A 193 -1.01 4.54 -15.32
CA ILE A 193 -0.31 5.83 -15.34
C ILE A 193 1.14 5.67 -14.88
N GLU A 194 1.40 4.96 -13.78
CA GLU A 194 2.76 4.78 -13.24
C GLU A 194 3.67 4.01 -14.20
N GLN A 195 3.15 3.02 -14.89
CA GLN A 195 3.91 2.23 -15.87
C GLN A 195 4.17 2.99 -17.18
N ARG A 196 3.22 3.83 -17.60
CA ARG A 196 3.23 4.41 -18.95
C ARG A 196 3.07 5.94 -18.98
N PHE A 197 3.45 6.66 -17.90
CA PHE A 197 3.30 8.12 -17.79
C PHE A 197 4.01 8.93 -18.88
N LEU A 198 5.01 8.37 -19.53
CA LEU A 198 5.68 9.00 -20.67
C LEU A 198 4.87 8.92 -21.97
N GLU A 199 4.01 7.94 -22.11
CA GLU A 199 3.15 7.76 -23.26
C GLU A 199 1.94 8.69 -23.22
N PHE A 200 1.32 8.83 -22.05
CA PHE A 200 0.14 9.65 -21.86
C PHE A 200 0.45 11.15 -21.77
N ARG A 201 -0.27 11.93 -22.56
CA ARG A 201 -0.19 13.41 -22.54
C ARG A 201 -1.32 14.03 -21.72
N SER A 202 -2.44 13.32 -21.59
CA SER A 202 -3.65 13.82 -20.94
C SER A 202 -4.36 12.71 -20.15
N VAL A 203 -5.30 13.13 -19.31
CA VAL A 203 -6.18 12.21 -18.56
C VAL A 203 -7.21 11.55 -19.49
N GLU A 204 -7.57 12.22 -20.56
CA GLU A 204 -8.49 11.73 -21.59
C GLU A 204 -7.92 10.47 -22.26
N GLU A 205 -6.61 10.46 -22.56
CA GLU A 205 -5.95 9.28 -23.14
C GLU A 205 -5.98 8.09 -22.17
N VAL A 206 -5.68 8.34 -20.88
CA VAL A 206 -5.75 7.30 -19.84
C VAL A 206 -7.17 6.78 -19.68
N ALA A 207 -8.15 7.68 -19.61
CA ALA A 207 -9.56 7.35 -19.43
C ALA A 207 -10.11 6.52 -20.59
N SER A 208 -9.71 6.88 -21.83
CA SER A 208 -10.08 6.14 -23.05
C SER A 208 -9.54 4.71 -23.02
N GLU A 209 -8.30 4.51 -22.55
CA GLU A 209 -7.68 3.19 -22.54
C GLU A 209 -8.34 2.23 -21.55
N ILE A 210 -8.84 2.75 -20.44
CA ILE A 210 -9.53 1.92 -19.42
C ILE A 210 -11.05 1.92 -19.53
N GLY A 211 -11.60 2.59 -20.55
CA GLY A 211 -13.05 2.60 -20.84
C GLY A 211 -13.90 3.45 -19.87
N PHE A 212 -13.34 4.48 -19.26
CA PHE A 212 -14.03 5.36 -18.32
C PHE A 212 -14.01 6.83 -18.76
N SER A 213 -14.88 7.66 -18.16
CA SER A 213 -14.84 9.09 -18.43
C SER A 213 -13.70 9.79 -17.67
N PRO A 214 -13.05 10.84 -18.26
CA PRO A 214 -12.01 11.61 -17.59
C PRO A 214 -12.49 12.27 -16.28
N ILE A 215 -13.75 12.65 -16.23
CA ILE A 215 -14.39 13.24 -15.05
C ILE A 215 -14.46 12.21 -13.92
N TYR A 216 -14.91 10.99 -14.24
CA TYR A 216 -14.97 9.89 -13.26
C TYR A 216 -13.58 9.56 -12.73
N LEU A 217 -12.61 9.42 -13.63
CA LEU A 217 -11.23 9.17 -13.27
C LEU A 217 -10.65 10.26 -12.35
N SER A 218 -10.89 11.54 -12.69
CA SER A 218 -10.45 12.66 -11.86
C SER A 218 -11.08 12.66 -10.46
N ARG A 219 -12.36 12.23 -10.35
CA ARG A 219 -13.04 12.07 -9.05
C ARG A 219 -12.43 10.93 -8.23
N LEU A 220 -12.11 9.78 -8.86
CA LEU A 220 -11.44 8.67 -8.20
C LEU A 220 -10.06 9.09 -7.66
N PHE A 221 -9.25 9.75 -8.48
CA PHE A 221 -7.93 10.24 -8.05
C PHE A 221 -8.03 11.29 -6.95
N LYS A 222 -9.01 12.19 -6.98
CA LYS A 222 -9.23 13.14 -5.89
C LYS A 222 -9.62 12.41 -4.59
N ARG A 223 -10.46 11.37 -4.70
CA ARG A 223 -10.93 10.56 -3.56
C ARG A 223 -9.79 9.73 -2.95
N PHE A 224 -9.03 9.00 -3.77
CA PHE A 224 -8.08 7.98 -3.30
C PHE A 224 -6.62 8.44 -3.27
N ALA A 225 -6.22 9.40 -4.11
CA ALA A 225 -4.87 9.96 -4.16
C ALA A 225 -4.77 11.39 -3.59
N GLY A 226 -5.89 12.01 -3.18
CA GLY A 226 -5.92 13.37 -2.65
C GLY A 226 -5.67 14.47 -3.68
N SER A 227 -5.49 14.11 -4.97
CA SER A 227 -5.31 15.07 -6.07
C SER A 227 -5.96 14.52 -7.34
N GLY A 228 -6.37 15.40 -8.28
CA GLY A 228 -6.94 14.94 -9.55
C GLY A 228 -5.93 14.16 -10.41
N ALA A 229 -6.42 13.30 -11.30
CA ALA A 229 -5.62 12.43 -12.18
C ALA A 229 -4.60 13.22 -13.01
N TYR A 230 -4.98 14.38 -13.55
CA TYR A 230 -4.05 15.25 -14.29
C TYR A 230 -2.85 15.67 -13.43
N ARG A 231 -3.08 16.10 -12.18
CA ARG A 231 -1.99 16.52 -11.29
C ARG A 231 -1.10 15.34 -10.92
N TYR A 232 -1.67 14.15 -10.80
CA TYR A 232 -0.93 12.92 -10.54
C TYR A 232 0.01 12.58 -11.71
N LEU A 233 -0.52 12.50 -12.93
CA LEU A 233 0.25 12.27 -14.16
C LEU A 233 1.34 13.34 -14.35
N LEU A 234 0.97 14.62 -14.18
CA LEU A 234 1.91 15.73 -14.32
C LEU A 234 3.06 15.63 -13.31
N ARG A 235 2.80 15.22 -12.08
CA ARG A 235 3.85 15.04 -11.07
C ARG A 235 4.86 13.97 -11.48
N LEU A 236 4.40 12.81 -11.95
CA LEU A 236 5.30 11.74 -12.44
C LEU A 236 6.19 12.25 -13.59
N ARG A 237 5.60 12.92 -14.57
CA ARG A 237 6.33 13.49 -15.69
C ARG A 237 7.38 14.54 -15.24
N MET A 238 7.03 15.39 -14.28
CA MET A 238 7.95 16.40 -13.77
C MET A 238 9.04 15.82 -12.86
N ASN A 239 8.74 14.76 -12.11
CA ASN A 239 9.76 14.01 -11.35
C ASN A 239 10.81 13.41 -12.30
N TYR A 240 10.36 12.78 -13.38
CA TYR A 240 11.27 12.24 -14.39
C TYR A 240 12.07 13.34 -15.10
N ALA A 241 11.47 14.51 -15.36
CA ALA A 241 12.18 15.66 -15.91
C ALA A 241 13.28 16.16 -14.97
N ALA A 242 13.01 16.19 -13.66
CA ALA A 242 14.01 16.57 -12.65
C ALA A 242 15.19 15.59 -12.62
N GLU A 243 14.91 14.28 -12.68
CA GLU A 243 15.94 13.22 -12.81
C GLU A 243 16.81 13.42 -14.06
N LEU A 244 16.20 13.65 -15.24
CA LEU A 244 16.94 13.90 -16.48
C LEU A 244 17.87 15.10 -16.37
N ILE A 245 17.43 16.18 -15.72
CA ILE A 245 18.22 17.42 -15.57
C ILE A 245 19.33 17.23 -14.52
N LEU A 246 19.00 16.66 -13.36
CA LEU A 246 19.90 16.56 -12.20
C LEU A 246 20.92 15.43 -12.34
N GLU A 247 20.46 14.25 -12.71
CA GLU A 247 21.30 13.05 -12.69
C GLU A 247 21.97 12.80 -14.04
N ARG A 248 21.23 13.06 -15.14
CA ARG A 248 21.75 12.83 -16.50
C ARG A 248 22.29 14.10 -17.15
N GLY A 249 22.22 15.25 -16.48
CA GLY A 249 22.79 16.51 -16.95
C GLY A 249 22.14 17.07 -18.22
N LEU A 250 20.90 16.69 -18.55
CA LEU A 250 20.22 17.15 -19.75
C LEU A 250 19.92 18.68 -19.66
N LYS A 251 20.04 19.34 -20.78
CA LYS A 251 19.56 20.74 -20.92
C LYS A 251 18.03 20.74 -20.77
N VAL A 252 17.49 21.84 -20.24
CA VAL A 252 16.06 22.04 -20.04
C VAL A 252 15.25 21.82 -21.33
N SER A 253 15.77 22.29 -22.48
CA SER A 253 15.14 22.09 -23.79
C SER A 253 15.07 20.60 -24.18
N ALA A 254 16.15 19.83 -23.94
CA ALA A 254 16.20 18.40 -24.23
C ALA A 254 15.26 17.60 -23.31
N ALA A 255 15.13 17.99 -22.02
CA ALA A 255 14.17 17.40 -21.13
C ALA A 255 12.71 17.67 -21.57
N ALA A 256 12.43 18.90 -22.04
CA ALA A 256 11.10 19.25 -22.57
C ALA A 256 10.75 18.42 -23.83
N GLU A 257 11.70 18.26 -24.75
CA GLU A 257 11.54 17.46 -25.96
C GLU A 257 11.32 15.97 -25.62
N ARG A 258 12.12 15.42 -24.68
CA ARG A 258 11.96 14.04 -24.21
C ARG A 258 10.57 13.74 -23.64
N LEU A 259 9.97 14.74 -22.98
CA LEU A 259 8.62 14.67 -22.46
C LEU A 259 7.55 15.10 -23.48
N ARG A 260 7.93 15.33 -24.74
CA ARG A 260 7.04 15.68 -25.84
C ARG A 260 6.23 16.96 -25.58
N TYR A 261 6.84 17.98 -24.92
CA TYR A 261 6.27 19.31 -24.86
C TYR A 261 6.52 20.06 -26.17
N ALA A 262 5.54 20.85 -26.59
CA ALA A 262 5.64 21.61 -27.84
C ALA A 262 6.80 22.65 -27.81
N ASP A 263 7.04 23.21 -26.64
CA ASP A 263 8.14 24.16 -26.41
C ASP A 263 8.61 24.15 -24.94
N ALA A 264 9.81 24.68 -24.72
CA ALA A 264 10.42 24.78 -23.39
C ALA A 264 9.65 25.72 -22.41
N PHE A 265 8.82 26.63 -22.93
CA PHE A 265 8.06 27.55 -22.11
C PHE A 265 6.85 26.87 -21.48
N GLN A 266 6.12 26.07 -22.27
CA GLN A 266 5.02 25.26 -21.73
C GLN A 266 5.54 24.25 -20.70
N PHE A 267 6.67 23.60 -20.97
CA PHE A 267 7.34 22.72 -20.04
C PHE A 267 7.71 23.45 -18.74
N SER A 268 8.33 24.61 -18.82
CA SER A 268 8.75 25.40 -17.66
C SER A 268 7.56 25.83 -16.78
N ARG A 269 6.42 26.16 -17.38
CA ARG A 269 5.18 26.46 -16.64
C ARG A 269 4.63 25.20 -15.93
N ALA A 270 4.63 24.06 -16.60
CA ALA A 270 4.20 22.79 -16.03
C ALA A 270 5.10 22.37 -14.86
N PHE A 271 6.41 22.52 -15.02
CA PHE A 271 7.40 22.24 -13.98
C PHE A 271 7.23 23.14 -12.75
N LYS A 272 7.10 24.46 -12.98
CA LYS A 272 6.86 25.44 -11.91
C LYS A 272 5.54 25.17 -11.16
N ARG A 273 4.52 24.66 -11.83
CA ARG A 273 3.24 24.26 -11.18
C ARG A 273 3.42 23.15 -10.14
N ILE A 274 4.38 22.26 -10.36
CA ILE A 274 4.64 21.12 -9.45
C ILE A 274 5.65 21.49 -8.37
N TYR A 275 6.75 22.15 -8.74
CA TYR A 275 7.88 22.39 -7.85
C TYR A 275 7.93 23.82 -7.28
N GLY A 276 7.10 24.73 -7.76
CA GLY A 276 7.14 26.14 -7.35
C GLY A 276 8.28 26.95 -7.99
N VAL A 277 9.28 26.30 -8.58
CA VAL A 277 10.46 26.91 -9.22
C VAL A 277 10.60 26.44 -10.68
N PRO A 278 11.22 27.23 -11.56
CA PRO A 278 11.46 26.81 -12.94
C PRO A 278 12.56 25.73 -13.02
N PRO A 279 12.57 24.90 -14.09
CA PRO A 279 13.56 23.82 -14.24
C PRO A 279 15.00 24.33 -14.33
N SER A 280 15.21 25.57 -14.79
CA SER A 280 16.54 26.22 -14.81
C SER A 280 17.14 26.46 -13.42
N PHE A 281 16.31 26.44 -12.36
CA PHE A 281 16.78 26.51 -10.98
C PHE A 281 17.60 25.28 -10.62
N LEU A 282 17.19 24.09 -11.10
CA LEU A 282 17.92 22.84 -10.86
C LEU A 282 19.31 22.88 -11.52
N SER A 283 19.37 23.27 -12.80
CA SER A 283 20.64 23.33 -13.53
C SER A 283 21.65 24.35 -12.98
N LYS A 284 21.17 25.44 -12.41
CA LYS A 284 22.05 26.49 -11.82
C LYS A 284 22.59 26.13 -10.45
N ASN A 285 21.81 25.50 -9.61
CA ASN A 285 22.14 25.26 -8.20
C ASN A 285 22.77 23.90 -7.92
N PHE A 286 22.56 22.92 -8.78
CA PHE A 286 23.02 21.54 -8.53
C PHE A 286 24.08 21.06 -9.53
N SER A 287 24.27 21.73 -10.69
CA SER A 287 25.36 21.41 -11.61
C SER A 287 26.75 21.78 -11.06
N ALA A 288 26.82 22.58 -9.97
CA ALA A 288 28.07 23.02 -9.36
C ALA A 288 28.63 22.04 -8.30
N SER A 289 27.86 21.03 -7.86
CA SER A 289 28.27 20.12 -6.76
C SER A 289 28.91 18.80 -7.23
N GLY A 290 29.00 18.54 -8.54
CA GLY A 290 29.46 17.28 -9.12
C GLY A 290 30.88 17.29 -9.70
N ARG A 291 31.71 18.32 -9.46
CA ARG A 291 33.14 18.36 -9.83
C ARG A 291 33.99 18.73 -8.63
N ARG A 292 34.22 17.74 -7.77
CA ARG A 292 35.44 17.70 -6.93
C ARG A 292 35.86 16.23 -6.80
#